data_6b34f84cf70f61b26c57bd5b1cc4117c
#
_entry.id   6b34f84cf70f61b26c57bd5b1cc4117c
#
_cell.length_a   1.000
_cell.length_b   1.000
_cell.length_c   1.000
_cell.angle_alpha   90.00
_cell.angle_beta   90.00
_cell.angle_gamma   90.00
#
_symmetry.space_group_name_H-M   'P 1'
#
loop_
_entity.id
_entity.type
_entity.pdbx_description
1 polymer ?
#
loop_
_entity_poly.entity_id
_entity_poly.type
_entity_poly.pdbx_seq_one_letter_code
_entity_poly.pdbx_strand_id
1 'polypeptide(L)'
;MITLPDWSYHTVFKPVLTRLPDSYGREFIHRGMSLISTIPGGSSLIKNLGHTKPSQKLETSILGLTISNPIGLSGKIDPKLTGTKAFGNLGLGFLEVGPVSIIPNESSSPRFTQERDNLVYSYPLESLGIEETVNKLKELKKFNKPIFIRIGKTG
;
A
#
# COMPACT_ATOMS: atom_id res chain seq x y z
N MET A 1 6.15 6.98 24.84
CA MET A 1 6.12 7.20 23.39
C MET A 1 7.41 6.58 22.86
N ILE A 2 7.37 5.36 22.33
CA ILE A 2 8.55 4.73 21.75
C ILE A 2 8.62 5.27 20.32
N THR A 3 9.38 6.32 20.14
CA THR A 3 9.83 6.72 18.80
C THR A 3 10.80 5.63 18.35
N LEU A 4 10.48 4.91 17.28
CA LEU A 4 11.49 4.07 16.63
C LEU A 4 12.65 5.01 16.28
N PRO A 5 13.82 4.76 16.83
CA PRO A 5 14.92 5.68 16.59
C PRO A 5 15.24 5.68 15.09
N ASP A 6 15.49 6.85 14.54
CA ASP A 6 15.93 7.07 13.16
C ASP A 6 17.10 6.18 12.74
N TRP A 7 17.88 5.70 13.73
CA TRP A 7 18.97 4.78 13.51
C TRP A 7 18.55 3.44 12.92
N SER A 8 17.35 2.90 13.28
CA SER A 8 16.89 1.62 12.76
C SER A 8 16.65 1.68 11.26
N TYR A 9 16.11 2.80 10.77
CA TYR A 9 15.98 3.03 9.35
C TYR A 9 17.32 3.12 8.66
N HIS A 10 18.23 3.95 9.18
CA HIS A 10 19.53 4.19 8.55
C HIS A 10 20.49 3.00 8.65
N THR A 11 20.43 2.24 9.74
CA THR A 11 21.38 1.15 10.01
C THR A 11 20.93 -0.20 9.44
N VAL A 12 19.63 -0.47 9.42
CA VAL A 12 19.09 -1.77 9.02
C VAL A 12 18.33 -1.68 7.70
N PHE A 13 17.31 -0.83 7.63
CA PHE A 13 16.41 -0.82 6.47
C PHE A 13 17.04 -0.21 5.24
N LYS A 14 17.64 0.96 5.35
CA LYS A 14 18.24 1.67 4.22
C LYS A 14 19.32 0.86 3.50
N PRO A 15 20.32 0.25 4.18
CA PRO A 15 21.34 -0.56 3.49
C PRO A 15 20.81 -1.78 2.77
N VAL A 16 19.74 -2.40 3.31
CA VAL A 16 19.07 -3.54 2.67
C VAL A 16 18.32 -3.07 1.43
N LEU A 17 17.50 -2.01 1.57
CA LEU A 17 16.68 -1.50 0.48
C LEU A 17 17.49 -0.93 -0.68
N THR A 18 18.59 -0.24 -0.39
CA THR A 18 19.46 0.34 -1.43
C THR A 18 20.30 -0.67 -2.20
N ARG A 19 20.42 -1.90 -1.69
CA ARG A 19 21.12 -3.00 -2.38
C ARG A 19 20.18 -3.86 -3.23
N LEU A 20 18.89 -3.74 -3.05
CA LEU A 20 17.91 -4.46 -3.86
C LEU A 20 17.66 -3.68 -5.16
N PRO A 21 17.57 -4.34 -6.32
CA PRO A 21 17.08 -3.69 -7.55
C PRO A 21 15.70 -3.09 -7.31
N ASP A 22 15.43 -1.90 -7.85
CA ASP A 22 14.20 -1.14 -7.60
C ASP A 22 12.91 -1.93 -7.87
N SER A 23 12.96 -2.83 -8.86
CA SER A 23 11.82 -3.70 -9.21
C SER A 23 11.49 -4.74 -8.14
N TYR A 24 12.47 -5.19 -7.36
CA TYR A 24 12.29 -6.22 -6.33
C TYR A 24 12.12 -5.64 -4.92
N GLY A 25 12.64 -4.44 -4.67
CA GLY A 25 12.60 -3.83 -3.34
C GLY A 25 11.20 -3.64 -2.81
N ARG A 26 10.28 -3.13 -3.64
CA ARG A 26 8.88 -2.93 -3.30
C ARG A 26 8.19 -4.27 -2.95
N GLU A 27 8.30 -5.24 -3.84
CA GLU A 27 7.65 -6.54 -3.66
C GLU A 27 8.20 -7.29 -2.45
N PHE A 28 9.50 -7.19 -2.19
CA PHE A 28 10.13 -7.78 -1.00
C PHE A 28 9.55 -7.21 0.29
N ILE A 29 9.38 -5.88 0.38
CA ILE A 29 8.76 -5.23 1.54
C ILE A 29 7.31 -5.70 1.69
N HIS A 30 6.53 -5.73 0.61
CA HIS A 30 5.13 -6.14 0.66
C HIS A 30 4.96 -7.58 1.11
N ARG A 31 5.78 -8.50 0.60
CA ARG A 31 5.79 -9.91 1.03
C ARG A 31 6.21 -10.05 2.48
N GLY A 32 7.25 -9.31 2.90
CA GLY A 32 7.68 -9.29 4.29
C GLY A 32 6.58 -8.81 5.24
N MET A 33 5.91 -7.72 4.91
CA MET A 33 4.78 -7.20 5.69
C MET A 33 3.58 -8.18 5.69
N SER A 34 3.29 -8.78 4.53
CA SER A 34 2.25 -9.79 4.42
C SER A 34 2.54 -10.99 5.31
N LEU A 35 3.76 -11.51 5.28
CA LEU A 35 4.20 -12.62 6.14
C LEU A 35 4.04 -12.27 7.62
N ILE A 36 4.52 -11.10 8.04
CA ILE A 36 4.35 -10.62 9.42
C ILE A 36 2.87 -10.59 9.80
N SER A 37 1.98 -10.15 8.90
CA SER A 37 0.54 -10.07 9.18
C SER A 37 -0.14 -11.43 9.39
N THR A 38 0.48 -12.53 8.95
CA THR A 38 -0.05 -13.89 9.10
C THR A 38 0.38 -14.57 10.40
N ILE A 39 1.44 -14.08 11.03
CA ILE A 39 1.95 -14.62 12.30
C ILE A 39 1.04 -14.18 13.45
N PRO A 40 0.76 -15.03 14.45
CA PRO A 40 0.04 -14.62 15.65
C PRO A 40 0.70 -13.39 16.29
N GLY A 41 -0.08 -12.32 16.52
CA GLY A 41 0.43 -11.05 17.04
C GLY A 41 1.03 -10.09 16.00
N GLY A 42 1.32 -10.55 14.80
CA GLY A 42 1.93 -9.72 13.74
C GLY A 42 1.08 -8.52 13.32
N SER A 43 -0.23 -8.67 13.26
CA SER A 43 -1.15 -7.54 13.03
C SER A 43 -1.07 -6.48 14.14
N SER A 44 -0.86 -6.88 15.39
CA SER A 44 -0.67 -5.94 16.50
C SER A 44 0.67 -5.22 16.39
N LEU A 45 1.72 -5.91 15.96
CA LEU A 45 3.01 -5.30 15.70
C LEU A 45 2.89 -4.22 14.60
N ILE A 46 2.24 -4.54 13.48
CA ILE A 46 2.02 -3.58 12.39
C ILE A 46 1.20 -2.37 12.86
N LYS A 47 0.16 -2.58 13.66
CA LYS A 47 -0.62 -1.47 14.28
C LYS A 47 0.24 -0.56 15.14
N ASN A 48 1.14 -1.14 15.94
CA ASN A 48 2.05 -0.36 16.76
C ASN A 48 3.06 0.42 15.92
N LEU A 49 3.55 -0.15 14.83
CA LEU A 49 4.44 0.54 13.90
C LEU A 49 3.74 1.70 13.18
N GLY A 50 2.45 1.59 12.91
CA GLY A 50 1.66 2.65 12.30
C GLY A 50 1.46 3.89 13.19
N HIS A 51 1.77 3.82 14.49
CA HIS A 51 1.65 4.91 15.48
C HIS A 51 0.32 5.67 15.48
N THR A 52 -0.70 5.16 14.82
CA THR A 52 -1.98 5.83 14.70
C THR A 52 -2.86 5.46 15.89
N LYS A 53 -3.10 6.44 16.76
CA LYS A 53 -4.15 6.33 17.76
C LYS A 53 -5.47 6.71 17.10
N PRO A 54 -6.49 5.84 17.12
CA PRO A 54 -7.82 6.21 16.65
C PRO A 54 -8.28 7.45 17.43
N SER A 55 -8.77 8.44 16.70
CA SER A 55 -9.37 9.64 17.31
C SER A 55 -10.73 9.86 16.68
N GLN A 56 -11.77 9.92 17.49
CA GLN A 56 -13.13 10.22 17.04
C GLN A 56 -13.22 11.57 16.29
N LYS A 57 -12.31 12.50 16.57
CA LYS A 57 -12.23 13.79 15.86
C LYS A 57 -11.83 13.66 14.39
N LEU A 58 -11.21 12.54 14.01
CA LEU A 58 -10.79 12.25 12.63
C LEU A 58 -11.81 11.39 11.89
N GLU A 59 -12.81 10.88 12.59
CA GLU A 59 -13.87 10.09 11.96
C GLU A 59 -14.66 10.96 10.99
N THR A 60 -14.89 10.46 9.81
CA THR A 60 -15.65 11.14 8.76
C THR A 60 -16.49 10.15 7.99
N SER A 61 -17.46 10.67 7.24
CA SER A 61 -18.33 9.85 6.39
C SER A 61 -18.14 10.21 4.93
N ILE A 62 -17.92 9.21 4.09
CA ILE A 62 -17.84 9.34 2.63
C ILE A 62 -18.82 8.36 2.00
N LEU A 63 -19.75 8.86 1.19
CA LEU A 63 -20.75 8.03 0.51
C LEU A 63 -21.55 7.10 1.46
N GLY A 64 -21.84 7.55 2.67
CA GLY A 64 -22.53 6.75 3.68
C GLY A 64 -21.66 5.73 4.42
N LEU A 65 -20.36 5.64 4.09
CA LEU A 65 -19.41 4.80 4.79
C LEU A 65 -18.68 5.61 5.87
N THR A 66 -18.71 5.13 7.10
CA THR A 66 -17.92 5.72 8.19
C THR A 66 -16.47 5.25 8.08
N ILE A 67 -15.56 6.20 8.02
CA ILE A 67 -14.11 5.94 8.00
C ILE A 67 -13.44 6.54 9.24
N SER A 68 -12.54 5.79 9.82
CA SER A 68 -11.90 6.13 11.10
C SER A 68 -10.97 7.35 11.03
N ASN A 69 -10.49 7.69 9.84
CA ASN A 69 -9.75 8.93 9.54
C ASN A 69 -9.75 9.19 8.02
N PRO A 70 -9.55 10.45 7.58
CA PRO A 70 -9.63 10.82 6.17
C PRO A 70 -8.37 10.46 5.35
N ILE A 71 -7.40 9.79 5.95
CA ILE A 71 -6.15 9.41 5.27
C ILE A 71 -6.28 7.97 4.78
N GLY A 72 -6.07 7.76 3.50
CA GLY A 72 -6.04 6.44 2.86
C GLY A 72 -4.72 6.12 2.18
N LEU A 73 -4.55 4.89 1.78
CA LEU A 73 -3.40 4.44 1.00
C LEU A 73 -3.78 4.36 -0.47
N SER A 74 -2.95 4.94 -1.33
CA SER A 74 -3.14 4.85 -2.78
C SER A 74 -2.85 3.44 -3.30
N GLY A 75 -3.67 2.96 -4.22
CA GLY A 75 -3.49 1.67 -4.89
C GLY A 75 -2.18 1.53 -5.67
N LYS A 76 -1.54 2.65 -6.02
CA LYS A 76 -0.21 2.63 -6.63
C LYS A 76 0.89 2.09 -5.72
N ILE A 77 0.68 2.11 -4.41
CA ILE A 77 1.64 1.56 -3.44
C ILE A 77 1.66 0.04 -3.52
N ASP A 78 0.50 -0.58 -3.67
CA ASP A 78 0.36 -2.05 -3.69
C ASP A 78 -0.47 -2.53 -4.89
N PRO A 79 0.00 -2.30 -6.13
CA PRO A 79 -0.75 -2.63 -7.35
C PRO A 79 -1.00 -4.12 -7.51
N LYS A 80 -0.18 -4.98 -6.89
CA LYS A 80 -0.31 -6.44 -6.90
C LYS A 80 -1.13 -7.01 -5.73
N LEU A 81 -1.63 -6.13 -4.84
CA LEU A 81 -2.38 -6.52 -3.65
C LEU A 81 -1.65 -7.54 -2.76
N THR A 82 -0.33 -7.49 -2.73
CA THR A 82 0.50 -8.40 -1.94
C THR A 82 0.56 -8.01 -0.48
N GLY A 83 0.62 -6.71 -0.19
CA GLY A 83 0.73 -6.14 1.16
C GLY A 83 -0.58 -5.62 1.73
N THR A 84 -1.69 -5.66 1.00
CA THR A 84 -2.95 -4.97 1.31
C THR A 84 -3.46 -5.25 2.72
N LYS A 85 -3.41 -6.52 3.16
CA LYS A 85 -3.83 -6.92 4.51
C LYS A 85 -2.96 -6.27 5.59
N ALA A 86 -1.66 -6.20 5.36
CA ALA A 86 -0.71 -5.58 6.29
C ALA A 86 -0.91 -4.06 6.33
N PHE A 87 -1.02 -3.41 5.17
CA PHE A 87 -1.27 -1.98 5.06
C PHE A 87 -2.58 -1.56 5.75
N GLY A 88 -3.61 -2.38 5.69
CA GLY A 88 -4.85 -2.14 6.41
C GLY A 88 -4.69 -2.04 7.93
N ASN A 89 -3.63 -2.64 8.48
CA ASN A 89 -3.33 -2.57 9.90
C ASN A 89 -2.48 -1.34 10.30
N LEU A 90 -2.01 -0.53 9.36
CA LEU A 90 -1.22 0.68 9.65
C LEU A 90 -2.03 1.86 10.23
N GLY A 91 -3.32 1.66 10.47
CA GLY A 91 -4.16 2.70 11.08
C GLY A 91 -4.78 3.70 10.08
N LEU A 92 -4.61 3.47 8.79
CA LEU A 92 -5.26 4.24 7.73
C LEU A 92 -6.78 4.07 7.77
N GLY A 93 -7.54 5.06 7.34
CA GLY A 93 -9.00 5.03 7.34
C GLY A 93 -9.59 4.15 6.25
N PHE A 94 -8.95 4.10 5.09
CA PHE A 94 -9.35 3.33 3.93
C PHE A 94 -8.16 2.94 3.07
N LEU A 95 -8.38 2.02 2.13
CA LEU A 95 -7.42 1.66 1.10
C LEU A 95 -8.02 1.92 -0.28
N GLU A 96 -7.21 2.36 -1.21
CA GLU A 96 -7.53 2.36 -2.64
C GLU A 96 -6.88 1.13 -3.29
N VAL A 97 -7.62 0.45 -4.13
CA VAL A 97 -7.17 -0.65 -4.98
C VAL A 97 -7.18 -0.18 -6.42
N GLY A 98 -6.11 -0.42 -7.13
CA GLY A 98 -6.03 -0.06 -8.54
C GLY A 98 -4.89 0.91 -8.88
N PRO A 99 -4.83 1.28 -10.16
CA PRO A 99 -5.91 1.20 -11.18
C PRO A 99 -6.21 -0.24 -11.61
N VAL A 100 -7.48 -0.58 -11.71
CA VAL A 100 -7.94 -1.87 -12.21
C VAL A 100 -8.35 -1.70 -13.66
N SER A 101 -7.72 -2.44 -14.55
CA SER A 101 -8.04 -2.49 -15.98
C SER A 101 -8.72 -3.82 -16.33
N ILE A 102 -9.32 -3.92 -17.50
CA ILE A 102 -9.97 -5.15 -17.97
C ILE A 102 -8.93 -6.26 -18.08
N ILE A 103 -7.82 -5.98 -18.76
CA ILE A 103 -6.71 -6.91 -18.94
C ILE A 103 -5.54 -6.56 -18.03
N PRO A 104 -4.71 -7.53 -17.61
CA PRO A 104 -3.48 -7.24 -16.88
C PRO A 104 -2.57 -6.31 -17.67
N ASN A 105 -1.87 -5.42 -16.97
CA ASN A 105 -0.83 -4.59 -17.52
C ASN A 105 0.36 -4.58 -16.57
N GLU A 106 1.47 -5.15 -17.00
CA GLU A 106 2.72 -5.09 -16.26
C GLU A 106 3.42 -3.76 -16.52
N SER A 107 3.82 -3.11 -15.47
CA SER A 107 4.55 -1.86 -15.56
C SER A 107 5.94 -2.10 -16.14
N SER A 108 6.27 -1.37 -17.19
CA SER A 108 7.66 -1.04 -17.47
C SER A 108 8.23 -0.19 -16.32
N SER A 109 9.52 -0.29 -16.06
CA SER A 109 10.17 0.48 -14.99
C SER A 109 9.80 1.96 -15.05
N PRO A 110 9.59 2.61 -13.90
CA PRO A 110 9.29 4.04 -13.87
C PRO A 110 10.40 4.82 -14.57
N ARG A 111 10.01 5.79 -15.37
CA ARG A 111 10.96 6.68 -16.04
C ARG A 111 11.04 7.99 -15.27
N PHE A 112 12.24 8.35 -14.90
CA PHE A 112 12.56 9.64 -14.33
C PHE A 112 13.19 10.50 -15.42
N THR A 113 12.65 11.68 -15.64
CA THR A 113 13.25 12.67 -16.52
C THR A 113 13.43 13.95 -15.73
N GLN A 114 14.67 14.44 -15.68
CA GLN A 114 14.93 15.73 -15.07
C GLN A 114 14.75 16.80 -16.16
N GLU A 115 13.78 17.67 -15.98
CA GLU A 115 13.52 18.80 -16.85
C GLU A 115 13.79 20.08 -16.07
N ARG A 116 14.92 20.73 -16.32
CA ARG A 116 15.40 21.92 -15.60
C ARG A 116 15.41 21.65 -14.08
N ASP A 117 14.61 22.41 -13.31
CA ASP A 117 14.51 22.29 -11.86
C ASP A 117 13.39 21.31 -11.42
N ASN A 118 12.72 20.65 -12.36
CA ASN A 118 11.62 19.74 -12.10
C ASN A 118 12.02 18.30 -12.34
N LEU A 119 11.62 17.41 -11.42
CA LEU A 119 11.68 15.97 -11.60
C LEU A 119 10.34 15.50 -12.17
N VAL A 120 10.35 15.11 -13.45
CA VAL A 120 9.17 14.53 -14.10
C VAL A 120 9.20 13.01 -13.89
N TYR A 121 8.14 12.51 -13.29
CA TYR A 121 7.98 11.10 -12.95
C TYR A 121 6.85 10.48 -13.74
N SER A 122 7.18 9.63 -14.70
CA SER A 122 6.20 8.83 -15.42
C SER A 122 6.05 7.46 -14.79
N TYR A 123 4.87 7.23 -14.20
CA TYR A 123 4.52 5.93 -13.64
C TYR A 123 3.58 5.22 -14.60
N PRO A 124 4.03 4.16 -15.27
CA PRO A 124 3.13 3.38 -16.10
C PRO A 124 2.02 2.76 -15.26
N LEU A 125 0.87 2.55 -15.89
CA LEU A 125 -0.30 1.95 -15.26
C LEU A 125 -0.02 0.47 -15.04
N GLU A 126 0.22 0.06 -13.80
CA GLU A 126 0.36 -1.35 -13.42
C GLU A 126 -1.00 -1.87 -12.92
N SER A 127 -1.46 -3.01 -13.45
CA SER A 127 -2.75 -3.60 -13.09
C SER A 127 -2.70 -5.12 -13.20
N LEU A 128 -3.28 -5.80 -12.22
CA LEU A 128 -3.48 -7.26 -12.27
C LEU A 128 -4.57 -7.69 -13.26
N GLY A 129 -5.34 -6.72 -13.80
CA GLY A 129 -6.58 -7.02 -14.49
C GLY A 129 -7.73 -7.31 -13.53
N ILE A 130 -8.95 -7.31 -14.07
CA ILE A 130 -10.14 -7.42 -13.24
C ILE A 130 -10.28 -8.77 -12.55
N GLU A 131 -9.98 -9.87 -13.26
CA GLU A 131 -10.19 -11.23 -12.74
C GLU A 131 -9.30 -11.50 -11.51
N GLU A 132 -8.00 -11.25 -11.64
CA GLU A 132 -7.06 -11.47 -10.55
C GLU A 132 -7.32 -10.52 -9.38
N THR A 133 -7.67 -9.27 -9.66
CA THR A 133 -8.06 -8.30 -8.64
C THR A 133 -9.26 -8.80 -7.83
N VAL A 134 -10.29 -9.31 -8.50
CA VAL A 134 -11.48 -9.87 -7.83
C VAL A 134 -11.12 -11.07 -6.96
N ASN A 135 -10.26 -11.97 -7.45
CA ASN A 135 -9.82 -13.13 -6.69
C ASN A 135 -9.09 -12.71 -5.40
N LYS A 136 -8.14 -11.78 -5.51
CA LYS A 136 -7.42 -11.26 -4.34
C LYS A 136 -8.32 -10.52 -3.37
N LEU A 137 -9.30 -9.76 -3.85
CA LEU A 137 -10.28 -9.08 -2.98
C LEU A 137 -11.17 -10.07 -2.24
N LYS A 138 -11.52 -11.22 -2.86
CA LYS A 138 -12.26 -12.30 -2.17
C LYS A 138 -11.48 -12.88 -1.01
N GLU A 139 -10.15 -12.94 -1.08
CA GLU A 139 -9.28 -13.40 0.01
C GLU A 139 -9.29 -12.41 1.20
N LEU A 140 -9.62 -11.14 0.94
CA LEU A 140 -9.70 -10.08 1.95
C LEU A 140 -11.06 -10.00 2.66
N LYS A 141 -11.93 -11.02 2.56
CA LYS A 141 -13.32 -11.03 3.11
C LYS A 141 -13.46 -10.64 4.59
N LYS A 142 -12.41 -10.76 5.38
CA LYS A 142 -12.38 -10.33 6.80
C LYS A 142 -11.77 -8.94 7.01
N PHE A 143 -11.56 -8.21 5.94
CA PHE A 143 -11.01 -6.88 6.01
C PHE A 143 -12.12 -5.89 6.40
N ASN A 144 -11.98 -5.23 7.52
CA ASN A 144 -13.03 -4.39 8.12
C ASN A 144 -12.84 -2.89 7.85
N LYS A 145 -12.15 -2.54 6.77
CA LYS A 145 -11.98 -1.16 6.35
C LYS A 145 -12.56 -0.96 4.96
N PRO A 146 -13.08 0.23 4.66
CA PRO A 146 -13.52 0.56 3.31
C PRO A 146 -12.39 0.41 2.29
N ILE A 147 -12.71 -0.21 1.17
CA ILE A 147 -11.85 -0.32 0.00
C ILE A 147 -12.51 0.45 -1.14
N PHE A 148 -11.79 1.42 -1.67
CA PHE A 148 -12.18 2.14 -2.88
C PHE A 148 -11.47 1.53 -4.08
N ILE A 149 -12.20 1.30 -5.16
CA ILE A 149 -11.62 0.73 -6.37
C ILE A 149 -11.51 1.83 -7.41
N ARG A 150 -10.28 2.07 -7.87
CA ARG A 150 -10.01 2.98 -8.97
C ARG A 150 -9.97 2.19 -10.28
N ILE A 151 -10.85 2.52 -11.20
CA ILE A 151 -10.89 1.93 -12.53
C ILE A 151 -9.95 2.73 -13.45
N GLY A 152 -9.11 2.02 -14.19
CA GLY A 152 -8.19 2.60 -15.15
C GLY A 152 -8.38 2.02 -16.55
N LYS A 153 -8.31 2.87 -17.56
CA LYS A 153 -8.27 2.46 -18.97
C LYS A 153 -6.80 2.24 -19.36
N THR A 154 -6.48 1.04 -19.82
CA THR A 154 -5.26 0.78 -20.59
C THR A 154 -5.54 1.14 -22.04
N GLY A 155 -4.71 1.96 -22.61
CA GLY A 155 -4.78 2.36 -24.02
C GLY A 155 -4.54 1.20 -24.95
#